data_0ec4a1c908ed6b57b10f43bc922a5039
#
_entry.id   0ec4a1c908ed6b57b10f43bc922a5039
#
_cell.length_a   1.000
_cell.length_b   1.000
_cell.length_c   1.000
_cell.angle_alpha   90.00
_cell.angle_beta   90.00
_cell.angle_gamma   90.00
#
_symmetry.space_group_name_H-M   'P 1'
#
loop_
_entity.id
_entity.type
_entity.pdbx_description
1 polymer ?
#
loop_
_entity_poly.entity_id
_entity_poly.type
_entity_poly.pdbx_seq_one_letter_code
_entity_poly.pdbx_strand_id
1 'polypeptide(L)'
;MNYLQIARETLSVESQALAQLSQRLDDEFSQVVDLILACEGRLVIGGIGKSGLIGKKMVATFASTGTPSFFLHPTEAFHGDLGMLKPIDIVMLISYSGETDDVNKLIPSLKNFGNKIIALTSNKNSTLARHADYVLDITVEREVCPNNLEPTTSALVTLALGDALAVSLITARHFQPADFAKFHPGGSLGRRLLCKVKDQMQTRLPITTPDTSFTDCLSIMNEGRMGVALVMENQQLKGIITDGDVRRALTANGADTLNKTAKELMTSSPKTIHENEFLAKAEDLMKEKKIHSLVVVNDENNVVGLVEFSS
;
A
#
# COMPACT_ATOMS: atom_id res chain seq x y z
N MET A 1 -28.21 -18.64 25.26
CA MET A 1 -27.88 -18.57 23.82
C MET A 1 -26.38 -18.74 23.70
N ASN A 2 -25.86 -19.60 22.81
CA ASN A 2 -24.42 -19.83 22.64
C ASN A 2 -23.89 -19.01 21.43
N TYR A 3 -23.46 -17.80 21.69
CA TYR A 3 -22.97 -16.88 20.65
C TYR A 3 -21.72 -17.42 19.93
N LEU A 4 -20.86 -18.15 20.63
CA LEU A 4 -19.65 -18.74 20.01
C LEU A 4 -20.01 -19.81 18.97
N GLN A 5 -21.01 -20.63 19.27
CA GLN A 5 -21.51 -21.63 18.32
C GLN A 5 -22.11 -20.94 17.09
N ILE A 6 -22.96 -19.92 17.27
CA ILE A 6 -23.54 -19.14 16.17
C ILE A 6 -22.46 -18.54 15.28
N ALA A 7 -21.42 -17.93 15.88
CA ALA A 7 -20.30 -17.37 15.12
C ALA A 7 -19.56 -18.43 14.30
N ARG A 8 -19.30 -19.61 14.87
CA ARG A 8 -18.63 -20.72 14.16
C ARG A 8 -19.47 -21.25 13.00
N GLU A 9 -20.77 -21.39 13.21
CA GLU A 9 -21.70 -21.83 12.16
C GLU A 9 -21.76 -20.80 11.03
N THR A 10 -21.83 -19.49 11.34
CA THR A 10 -21.78 -18.41 10.36
C THR A 10 -20.54 -18.52 9.49
N LEU A 11 -19.35 -18.55 10.11
CA LEU A 11 -18.08 -18.64 9.38
C LEU A 11 -17.95 -19.93 8.56
N SER A 12 -18.52 -21.05 9.04
CA SER A 12 -18.54 -22.33 8.30
C SER A 12 -19.38 -22.22 7.02
N VAL A 13 -20.57 -21.64 7.08
CA VAL A 13 -21.45 -21.44 5.92
C VAL A 13 -20.78 -20.50 4.90
N GLU A 14 -20.21 -19.41 5.35
CA GLU A 14 -19.51 -18.46 4.49
C GLU A 14 -18.27 -19.08 3.81
N SER A 15 -17.50 -19.89 4.55
CA SER A 15 -16.36 -20.64 3.99
C SER A 15 -16.79 -21.62 2.90
N GLN A 16 -17.90 -22.33 3.10
CA GLN A 16 -18.45 -23.23 2.11
C GLN A 16 -18.90 -22.49 0.85
N ALA A 17 -19.54 -21.33 0.99
CA ALA A 17 -19.96 -20.51 -0.15
C ALA A 17 -18.77 -20.03 -0.99
N LEU A 18 -17.64 -19.65 -0.36
CA LEU A 18 -16.42 -19.32 -1.07
C LEU A 18 -15.80 -20.53 -1.80
N ALA A 19 -15.83 -21.71 -1.19
CA ALA A 19 -15.38 -22.94 -1.86
C ALA A 19 -16.23 -23.27 -3.09
N GLN A 20 -17.55 -23.13 -2.97
CA GLN A 20 -18.49 -23.30 -4.09
C GLN A 20 -18.28 -22.26 -5.19
N LEU A 21 -18.03 -20.99 -4.85
CA LEU A 21 -17.67 -19.95 -5.83
C LEU A 21 -16.43 -20.38 -6.62
N SER A 22 -15.37 -20.78 -5.94
CA SER A 22 -14.12 -21.22 -6.58
C SER A 22 -14.33 -22.35 -7.60
N GLN A 23 -15.23 -23.29 -7.31
CA GLN A 23 -15.55 -24.42 -8.20
C GLN A 23 -16.42 -24.02 -9.41
N ARG A 24 -17.16 -22.92 -9.31
CA ARG A 24 -18.05 -22.42 -10.38
C ARG A 24 -17.40 -21.43 -11.33
N LEU A 25 -16.19 -20.95 -11.02
CA LEU A 25 -15.46 -20.09 -11.95
C LEU A 25 -15.19 -20.85 -13.24
N ASP A 26 -15.50 -20.21 -14.34
CA ASP A 26 -15.37 -20.73 -15.69
C ASP A 26 -14.55 -19.80 -16.59
N ASP A 27 -14.51 -20.08 -17.88
CA ASP A 27 -13.74 -19.31 -18.87
C ASP A 27 -14.22 -17.86 -18.95
N GLU A 28 -15.46 -17.56 -18.59
CA GLU A 28 -15.99 -16.19 -18.60
C GLU A 28 -15.24 -15.27 -17.61
N PHE A 29 -14.77 -15.83 -16.47
CA PHE A 29 -13.91 -15.12 -15.55
C PHE A 29 -12.59 -14.68 -16.22
N SER A 30 -11.96 -15.60 -16.99
CA SER A 30 -10.72 -15.29 -17.72
C SER A 30 -10.93 -14.23 -18.80
N GLN A 31 -12.06 -14.34 -19.52
CA GLN A 31 -12.42 -13.35 -20.54
C GLN A 31 -12.65 -11.96 -19.94
N VAL A 32 -13.23 -11.86 -18.74
CA VAL A 32 -13.38 -10.60 -18.01
C VAL A 32 -12.02 -10.03 -17.59
N VAL A 33 -11.10 -10.86 -17.12
CA VAL A 33 -9.73 -10.43 -16.82
C VAL A 33 -9.04 -9.89 -18.08
N ASP A 34 -9.11 -10.60 -19.20
CA ASP A 34 -8.51 -10.17 -20.48
C ASP A 34 -9.15 -8.86 -20.99
N LEU A 35 -10.47 -8.73 -20.86
CA LEU A 35 -11.20 -7.51 -21.20
C LEU A 35 -10.68 -6.30 -20.40
N ILE A 36 -10.51 -6.47 -19.08
CA ILE A 36 -10.01 -5.40 -18.21
C ILE A 36 -8.53 -5.09 -18.51
N LEU A 37 -7.72 -6.09 -18.82
CA LEU A 37 -6.31 -5.90 -19.21
C LEU A 37 -6.17 -5.10 -20.49
N ALA A 38 -7.05 -5.33 -21.47
CA ALA A 38 -7.07 -4.64 -22.75
C ALA A 38 -7.74 -3.26 -22.69
N CYS A 39 -8.34 -2.88 -21.57
CA CYS A 39 -9.08 -1.62 -21.43
C CYS A 39 -8.13 -0.42 -21.40
N GLU A 40 -8.28 0.50 -22.36
CA GLU A 40 -7.59 1.78 -22.39
C GLU A 40 -8.26 2.85 -21.52
N GLY A 41 -9.47 2.59 -21.05
CA GLY A 41 -10.25 3.44 -20.17
C GLY A 41 -10.12 3.02 -18.69
N ARG A 42 -11.26 3.10 -17.98
CA ARG A 42 -11.35 2.79 -16.55
C ARG A 42 -12.37 1.67 -16.32
N LEU A 43 -12.18 0.93 -15.22
CA LEU A 43 -13.19 0.03 -14.70
C LEU A 43 -14.14 0.82 -13.80
N VAL A 44 -15.36 1.04 -14.24
CA VAL A 44 -16.40 1.75 -13.50
C VAL A 44 -17.31 0.75 -12.81
N ILE A 45 -17.49 0.88 -11.50
CA ILE A 45 -18.29 -0.09 -10.73
C ILE A 45 -19.53 0.60 -10.20
N GLY A 46 -20.69 0.00 -10.45
CA GLY A 46 -21.99 0.51 -9.99
C GLY A 46 -22.76 -0.52 -9.17
N GLY A 47 -23.53 -0.04 -8.20
CA GLY A 47 -24.39 -0.87 -7.34
C GLY A 47 -25.08 -0.03 -6.28
N ILE A 48 -26.15 -0.57 -5.67
CA ILE A 48 -26.96 0.12 -4.66
C ILE A 48 -26.85 -0.60 -3.31
N GLY A 49 -26.97 0.17 -2.22
CA GLY A 49 -26.95 -0.38 -0.85
C GLY A 49 -25.65 -1.13 -0.56
N LYS A 50 -25.75 -2.37 -0.05
CA LYS A 50 -24.59 -3.20 0.29
C LYS A 50 -23.75 -3.58 -0.92
N SER A 51 -24.37 -3.86 -2.07
CA SER A 51 -23.66 -4.06 -3.34
C SER A 51 -22.85 -2.84 -3.73
N GLY A 52 -23.36 -1.62 -3.52
CA GLY A 52 -22.63 -0.38 -3.75
C GLY A 52 -21.46 -0.19 -2.79
N LEU A 53 -21.62 -0.54 -1.50
CA LEU A 53 -20.51 -0.49 -0.53
C LEU A 53 -19.38 -1.45 -0.90
N ILE A 54 -19.71 -2.67 -1.35
CA ILE A 54 -18.74 -3.65 -1.85
C ILE A 54 -18.08 -3.11 -3.12
N GLY A 55 -18.86 -2.56 -4.04
CA GLY A 55 -18.36 -1.93 -5.27
C GLY A 55 -17.34 -0.82 -4.98
N LYS A 56 -17.59 0.02 -3.97
CA LYS A 56 -16.61 1.04 -3.51
C LYS A 56 -15.32 0.41 -2.98
N LYS A 57 -15.42 -0.70 -2.21
CA LYS A 57 -14.22 -1.44 -1.77
C LYS A 57 -13.46 -2.02 -2.95
N MET A 58 -14.14 -2.60 -3.91
CA MET A 58 -13.54 -3.13 -5.13
C MET A 58 -12.80 -2.03 -5.91
N VAL A 59 -13.42 -0.86 -6.10
CA VAL A 59 -12.79 0.32 -6.72
C VAL A 59 -11.50 0.69 -6.01
N ALA A 60 -11.52 0.78 -4.68
CA ALA A 60 -10.32 1.10 -3.90
C ALA A 60 -9.21 0.08 -4.11
N THR A 61 -9.55 -1.22 -4.13
CA THR A 61 -8.59 -2.31 -4.39
C THR A 61 -8.01 -2.22 -5.80
N PHE A 62 -8.84 -2.08 -6.84
CA PHE A 62 -8.40 -1.98 -8.22
C PHE A 62 -7.51 -0.74 -8.44
N ALA A 63 -7.92 0.42 -7.97
CA ALA A 63 -7.15 1.65 -8.11
C ALA A 63 -5.78 1.55 -7.44
N SER A 64 -5.72 0.96 -6.24
CA SER A 64 -4.47 0.78 -5.49
C SER A 64 -3.54 -0.29 -6.07
N THR A 65 -4.04 -1.12 -6.97
CA THR A 65 -3.30 -2.22 -7.62
C THR A 65 -3.10 -2.03 -9.12
N GLY A 66 -3.26 -0.78 -9.60
CA GLY A 66 -2.89 -0.40 -10.97
C GLY A 66 -4.00 -0.55 -12.01
N THR A 67 -5.26 -0.76 -11.60
CA THR A 67 -6.42 -0.69 -12.49
C THR A 67 -7.18 0.60 -12.21
N PRO A 68 -7.12 1.63 -13.09
CA PRO A 68 -7.85 2.86 -12.90
C PRO A 68 -9.35 2.59 -12.77
N SER A 69 -9.95 3.02 -11.65
CA SER A 69 -11.33 2.67 -11.34
C SER A 69 -12.03 3.78 -10.57
N PHE A 70 -13.34 3.91 -10.73
CA PHE A 70 -14.17 4.75 -9.88
C PHE A 70 -15.56 4.14 -9.68
N PHE A 71 -16.27 4.63 -8.66
CA PHE A 71 -17.61 4.18 -8.34
C PHE A 71 -18.64 5.13 -8.95
N LEU A 72 -19.61 4.58 -9.68
CA LEU A 72 -20.76 5.30 -10.22
C LEU A 72 -22.01 4.85 -9.45
N HIS A 73 -22.61 5.78 -8.70
CA HIS A 73 -23.87 5.46 -8.03
C HIS A 73 -25.02 5.46 -9.05
N PRO A 74 -25.79 4.34 -9.19
CA PRO A 74 -26.83 4.25 -10.21
C PRO A 74 -27.84 5.42 -10.19
N THR A 75 -28.28 5.84 -9.01
CA THR A 75 -29.22 6.95 -8.88
C THR A 75 -28.60 8.29 -9.29
N GLU A 76 -27.38 8.59 -8.87
CA GLU A 76 -26.68 9.84 -9.21
C GLU A 76 -26.34 9.90 -10.70
N ALA A 77 -26.15 8.75 -11.33
CA ALA A 77 -25.91 8.66 -12.77
C ALA A 77 -27.02 9.36 -13.58
N PHE A 78 -28.29 9.27 -13.15
CA PHE A 78 -29.40 9.97 -13.81
C PHE A 78 -29.44 11.47 -13.57
N HIS A 79 -28.68 11.95 -12.59
CA HIS A 79 -28.61 13.37 -12.24
C HIS A 79 -27.35 14.06 -12.77
N GLY A 80 -26.64 13.41 -13.69
CA GLY A 80 -25.52 14.02 -14.42
C GLY A 80 -24.21 13.24 -14.38
N ASP A 81 -24.02 12.30 -13.42
CA ASP A 81 -22.76 11.55 -13.26
C ASP A 81 -22.46 10.60 -14.44
N LEU A 82 -23.46 10.31 -15.31
CA LEU A 82 -23.19 9.68 -16.61
C LEU A 82 -22.17 10.45 -17.45
N GLY A 83 -22.06 11.77 -17.26
CA GLY A 83 -21.05 12.59 -17.91
C GLY A 83 -19.61 12.25 -17.54
N MET A 84 -19.38 11.48 -16.47
CA MET A 84 -18.05 10.98 -16.11
C MET A 84 -17.60 9.82 -17.01
N LEU A 85 -18.52 9.11 -17.66
CA LEU A 85 -18.23 7.94 -18.49
C LEU A 85 -17.62 8.34 -19.83
N LYS A 86 -16.71 7.49 -20.31
CA LYS A 86 -16.17 7.53 -21.65
C LYS A 86 -16.55 6.24 -22.40
N PRO A 87 -16.69 6.27 -23.73
CA PRO A 87 -17.00 5.07 -24.51
C PRO A 87 -16.00 3.92 -24.33
N ILE A 88 -14.77 4.24 -23.98
CA ILE A 88 -13.68 3.27 -23.73
C ILE A 88 -13.70 2.67 -22.32
N ASP A 89 -14.55 3.17 -21.40
CA ASP A 89 -14.66 2.61 -20.05
C ASP A 89 -15.44 1.29 -20.08
N ILE A 90 -15.08 0.38 -19.19
CA ILE A 90 -15.84 -0.85 -18.91
C ILE A 90 -16.69 -0.60 -17.68
N VAL A 91 -17.95 -1.00 -17.70
CA VAL A 91 -18.87 -0.83 -16.57
C VAL A 91 -19.25 -2.18 -15.97
N MET A 92 -18.93 -2.35 -14.69
CA MET A 92 -19.30 -3.51 -13.89
C MET A 92 -20.46 -3.16 -12.97
N LEU A 93 -21.61 -3.82 -13.15
CA LEU A 93 -22.83 -3.58 -12.38
C LEU A 93 -23.07 -4.73 -11.40
N ILE A 94 -23.27 -4.41 -10.13
CA ILE A 94 -23.50 -5.36 -9.06
C ILE A 94 -24.98 -5.31 -8.64
N SER A 95 -25.71 -6.40 -8.91
CA SER A 95 -27.08 -6.60 -8.45
C SER A 95 -27.31 -8.08 -8.21
N TYR A 96 -27.49 -8.51 -6.96
CA TYR A 96 -27.65 -9.92 -6.61
C TYR A 96 -28.82 -10.55 -7.37
N SER A 97 -30.00 -9.94 -7.37
CA SER A 97 -31.16 -10.41 -8.15
C SER A 97 -31.01 -10.17 -9.65
N GLY A 98 -30.20 -9.20 -10.06
CA GLY A 98 -30.12 -8.69 -11.42
C GLY A 98 -31.37 -7.93 -11.89
N GLU A 99 -32.31 -7.64 -10.95
CA GLU A 99 -33.59 -6.97 -11.22
C GLU A 99 -33.72 -5.62 -10.47
N THR A 100 -32.62 -5.07 -9.95
CA THR A 100 -32.64 -3.77 -9.28
C THR A 100 -32.95 -2.68 -10.29
N ASP A 101 -34.09 -2.01 -10.15
CA ASP A 101 -34.61 -1.02 -11.09
C ASP A 101 -33.60 0.06 -11.48
N ASP A 102 -32.98 0.72 -10.48
CA ASP A 102 -32.06 1.82 -10.75
C ASP A 102 -30.78 1.36 -11.45
N VAL A 103 -30.35 0.10 -11.22
CA VAL A 103 -29.22 -0.50 -11.94
C VAL A 103 -29.62 -0.76 -13.39
N ASN A 104 -30.80 -1.38 -13.60
CA ASN A 104 -31.26 -1.75 -14.93
C ASN A 104 -31.59 -0.56 -15.82
N LYS A 105 -32.05 0.55 -15.23
CA LYS A 105 -32.29 1.80 -15.97
C LYS A 105 -31.03 2.40 -16.59
N LEU A 106 -29.81 2.07 -16.08
CA LEU A 106 -28.55 2.51 -16.69
C LEU A 106 -28.25 1.83 -18.02
N ILE A 107 -28.71 0.61 -18.21
CA ILE A 107 -28.33 -0.25 -19.35
C ILE A 107 -28.51 0.43 -20.71
N PRO A 108 -29.66 1.08 -21.00
CA PRO A 108 -29.83 1.75 -22.29
C PRO A 108 -28.78 2.84 -22.55
N SER A 109 -28.47 3.64 -21.52
CA SER A 109 -27.47 4.72 -21.64
C SER A 109 -26.07 4.17 -21.86
N LEU A 110 -25.68 3.11 -21.12
CA LEU A 110 -24.37 2.46 -21.24
C LEU A 110 -24.18 1.86 -22.65
N LYS A 111 -25.22 1.20 -23.17
CA LYS A 111 -25.20 0.66 -24.54
C LYS A 111 -25.10 1.76 -25.59
N ASN A 112 -25.79 2.87 -25.36
CA ASN A 112 -25.75 4.03 -26.26
C ASN A 112 -24.37 4.71 -26.29
N PHE A 113 -23.67 4.68 -25.16
CA PHE A 113 -22.28 5.17 -25.07
C PHE A 113 -21.27 4.17 -25.66
N GLY A 114 -21.68 2.92 -25.89
CA GLY A 114 -20.79 1.87 -26.40
C GLY A 114 -19.98 1.15 -25.31
N ASN A 115 -20.30 1.37 -24.04
CA ASN A 115 -19.59 0.72 -22.95
C ASN A 115 -19.83 -0.78 -22.91
N LYS A 116 -18.80 -1.58 -22.63
CA LYS A 116 -18.93 -2.99 -22.28
C LYS A 116 -19.47 -3.12 -20.86
N ILE A 117 -20.43 -4.03 -20.67
CA ILE A 117 -21.12 -4.24 -19.40
C ILE A 117 -20.75 -5.63 -18.86
N ILE A 118 -20.24 -5.66 -17.61
CA ILE A 118 -20.03 -6.86 -16.82
C ILE A 118 -21.09 -6.90 -15.72
N ALA A 119 -21.88 -7.97 -15.65
CA ALA A 119 -22.87 -8.19 -14.60
C ALA A 119 -22.30 -9.08 -13.49
N LEU A 120 -22.40 -8.67 -12.22
CA LEU A 120 -22.26 -9.52 -11.06
C LEU A 120 -23.65 -9.80 -10.50
N THR A 121 -24.17 -11.01 -10.72
CA THR A 121 -25.54 -11.39 -10.34
C THR A 121 -25.66 -12.88 -10.01
N SER A 122 -26.65 -13.27 -9.22
CA SER A 122 -26.98 -14.67 -8.94
C SER A 122 -27.95 -15.28 -9.97
N ASN A 123 -28.49 -14.46 -10.87
CA ASN A 123 -29.50 -14.92 -11.82
C ASN A 123 -29.08 -14.63 -13.27
N LYS A 124 -28.55 -15.65 -13.94
CA LYS A 124 -28.15 -15.59 -15.36
C LYS A 124 -29.29 -15.24 -16.32
N ASN A 125 -30.55 -15.38 -15.88
CA ASN A 125 -31.76 -15.06 -16.67
C ASN A 125 -32.34 -13.67 -16.32
N SER A 126 -31.70 -12.91 -15.44
CA SER A 126 -32.14 -11.58 -15.05
C SER A 126 -32.02 -10.54 -16.17
N THR A 127 -32.73 -9.42 -15.99
CA THR A 127 -32.66 -8.29 -16.92
C THR A 127 -31.21 -7.80 -17.07
N LEU A 128 -30.47 -7.66 -15.98
CA LEU A 128 -29.06 -7.26 -16.01
C LEU A 128 -28.21 -8.26 -16.82
N ALA A 129 -28.33 -9.56 -16.52
CA ALA A 129 -27.53 -10.60 -17.17
C ALA A 129 -27.80 -10.68 -18.68
N ARG A 130 -29.06 -10.63 -19.11
CA ARG A 130 -29.43 -10.67 -20.55
C ARG A 130 -28.89 -9.51 -21.36
N HIS A 131 -28.58 -8.39 -20.72
CA HIS A 131 -28.09 -7.19 -21.40
C HIS A 131 -26.59 -6.95 -21.22
N ALA A 132 -25.94 -7.69 -20.33
CA ALA A 132 -24.48 -7.63 -20.13
C ALA A 132 -23.72 -8.33 -21.26
N ASP A 133 -22.49 -7.94 -21.49
CA ASP A 133 -21.55 -8.64 -22.37
C ASP A 133 -20.94 -9.85 -21.69
N TYR A 134 -20.77 -9.79 -20.35
CA TYR A 134 -20.23 -10.86 -19.49
C TYR A 134 -21.01 -10.95 -18.19
N VAL A 135 -21.14 -12.16 -17.65
CA VAL A 135 -21.89 -12.43 -16.42
C VAL A 135 -21.04 -13.24 -15.44
N LEU A 136 -20.66 -12.65 -14.33
CA LEU A 136 -19.99 -13.35 -13.24
C LEU A 136 -21.01 -13.77 -12.17
N ASP A 137 -21.06 -15.08 -11.90
CA ASP A 137 -22.03 -15.70 -11.00
C ASP A 137 -21.63 -15.54 -9.53
N ILE A 138 -22.47 -14.82 -8.76
CA ILE A 138 -22.32 -14.62 -7.32
C ILE A 138 -23.37 -15.36 -6.49
N THR A 139 -23.96 -16.43 -7.03
CA THR A 139 -25.00 -17.22 -6.38
C THR A 139 -24.49 -17.80 -5.05
N VAL A 140 -25.35 -17.76 -4.03
CA VAL A 140 -25.17 -18.47 -2.76
C VAL A 140 -26.40 -19.31 -2.48
N GLU A 141 -26.26 -20.41 -1.72
CA GLU A 141 -27.41 -21.25 -1.33
C GLU A 141 -28.39 -20.51 -0.43
N ARG A 142 -27.83 -19.74 0.51
CA ARG A 142 -28.58 -18.90 1.44
C ARG A 142 -27.74 -17.80 2.05
N GLU A 143 -28.40 -16.79 2.53
CA GLU A 143 -27.80 -15.85 3.47
C GLU A 143 -27.66 -16.51 4.84
N VAL A 144 -26.56 -16.24 5.56
CA VAL A 144 -26.34 -16.84 6.87
C VAL A 144 -27.16 -16.16 7.97
N CYS A 145 -27.74 -15.00 7.69
CA CYS A 145 -28.66 -14.36 8.65
C CYS A 145 -29.88 -15.25 8.92
N PRO A 146 -30.41 -15.25 10.14
CA PRO A 146 -31.50 -16.19 10.54
C PRO A 146 -32.75 -16.12 9.66
N ASN A 147 -33.03 -14.96 9.09
CA ASN A 147 -34.21 -14.73 8.24
C ASN A 147 -33.94 -14.91 6.75
N ASN A 148 -32.70 -15.23 6.35
CA ASN A 148 -32.28 -15.31 4.95
C ASN A 148 -32.56 -14.02 4.13
N LEU A 149 -32.50 -12.85 4.76
CA LEU A 149 -32.87 -11.57 4.14
C LEU A 149 -31.67 -10.62 3.98
N GLU A 150 -30.83 -10.54 5.03
CA GLU A 150 -29.75 -9.59 5.07
C GLU A 150 -28.57 -10.11 4.23
N PRO A 151 -28.08 -9.34 3.25
CA PRO A 151 -26.91 -9.71 2.47
C PRO A 151 -25.68 -9.89 3.37
N THR A 152 -25.31 -11.13 3.62
CA THR A 152 -24.17 -11.61 4.41
C THR A 152 -23.28 -12.46 3.53
N THR A 153 -23.66 -13.70 3.29
CA THR A 153 -22.94 -14.67 2.45
C THR A 153 -22.77 -14.14 1.01
N SER A 154 -23.85 -13.61 0.42
CA SER A 154 -23.79 -13.03 -0.94
C SER A 154 -22.86 -11.81 -1.02
N ALA A 155 -22.84 -11.00 0.03
CA ALA A 155 -21.95 -9.85 0.15
C ALA A 155 -20.48 -10.29 0.19
N LEU A 156 -20.16 -11.31 0.98
CA LEU A 156 -18.82 -11.88 1.09
C LEU A 156 -18.36 -12.50 -0.24
N VAL A 157 -19.22 -13.28 -0.89
CA VAL A 157 -18.92 -13.91 -2.20
C VAL A 157 -18.65 -12.84 -3.26
N THR A 158 -19.46 -11.78 -3.31
CA THR A 158 -19.24 -10.64 -4.24
C THR A 158 -17.89 -9.97 -4.00
N LEU A 159 -17.54 -9.74 -2.74
CA LEU A 159 -16.27 -9.15 -2.36
C LEU A 159 -15.08 -10.03 -2.75
N ALA A 160 -15.16 -11.33 -2.44
CA ALA A 160 -14.11 -12.29 -2.74
C ALA A 160 -13.89 -12.46 -4.26
N LEU A 161 -14.96 -12.42 -5.07
CA LEU A 161 -14.84 -12.42 -6.52
C LEU A 161 -14.12 -11.17 -7.04
N GLY A 162 -14.43 -10.00 -6.46
CA GLY A 162 -13.70 -8.76 -6.76
C GLY A 162 -12.22 -8.82 -6.41
N ASP A 163 -11.87 -9.44 -5.28
CA ASP A 163 -10.48 -9.66 -4.88
C ASP A 163 -9.78 -10.67 -5.81
N ALA A 164 -10.47 -11.72 -6.24
CA ALA A 164 -9.94 -12.68 -7.21
C ALA A 164 -9.61 -12.01 -8.56
N LEU A 165 -10.50 -11.13 -9.05
CA LEU A 165 -10.22 -10.32 -10.25
C LEU A 165 -9.00 -9.41 -10.04
N ALA A 166 -8.93 -8.70 -8.92
CA ALA A 166 -7.80 -7.81 -8.63
C ALA A 166 -6.48 -8.57 -8.58
N VAL A 167 -6.43 -9.73 -7.91
CA VAL A 167 -5.22 -10.57 -7.82
C VAL A 167 -4.83 -11.13 -9.19
N SER A 168 -5.79 -11.53 -10.02
CA SER A 168 -5.53 -11.99 -11.38
C SER A 168 -4.89 -10.88 -12.23
N LEU A 169 -5.41 -9.64 -12.14
CA LEU A 169 -4.86 -8.47 -12.83
C LEU A 169 -3.46 -8.09 -12.33
N ILE A 170 -3.22 -8.13 -11.01
CA ILE A 170 -1.90 -7.95 -10.39
C ILE A 170 -0.90 -8.93 -10.98
N THR A 171 -1.27 -10.20 -11.03
CA THR A 171 -0.43 -11.29 -11.53
C THR A 171 -0.12 -11.14 -13.02
N ALA A 172 -1.15 -10.88 -13.83
CA ALA A 172 -1.02 -10.71 -15.27
C ALA A 172 -0.16 -9.49 -15.67
N ARG A 173 -0.22 -8.41 -14.88
CA ARG A 173 0.60 -7.20 -15.11
C ARG A 173 2.00 -7.29 -14.52
N HIS A 174 2.35 -8.38 -13.82
CA HIS A 174 3.60 -8.48 -13.05
C HIS A 174 3.80 -7.29 -12.09
N PHE A 175 2.72 -6.84 -11.46
CA PHE A 175 2.70 -5.68 -10.58
C PHE A 175 3.63 -5.89 -9.38
N GLN A 176 4.59 -4.98 -9.19
CA GLN A 176 5.66 -5.11 -8.20
C GLN A 176 5.40 -4.22 -6.96
N PRO A 177 6.07 -4.49 -5.83
CA PRO A 177 6.01 -3.63 -4.65
C PRO A 177 6.32 -2.15 -4.93
N ALA A 178 7.21 -1.89 -5.88
CA ALA A 178 7.55 -0.53 -6.33
C ALA A 178 6.37 0.16 -7.03
N ASP A 179 5.51 -0.58 -7.73
CA ASP A 179 4.30 -0.04 -8.34
C ASP A 179 3.24 0.28 -7.28
N PHE A 180 3.09 -0.60 -6.28
CA PHE A 180 2.21 -0.35 -5.14
C PHE A 180 2.62 0.92 -4.36
N ALA A 181 3.92 1.13 -4.19
CA ALA A 181 4.45 2.30 -3.52
C ALA A 181 4.04 3.62 -4.21
N LYS A 182 3.98 3.65 -5.56
CA LYS A 182 3.55 4.82 -6.34
C LYS A 182 2.13 5.27 -5.99
N PHE A 183 1.24 4.33 -5.66
CA PHE A 183 -0.15 4.61 -5.27
C PHE A 183 -0.32 4.84 -3.77
N HIS A 184 0.69 4.50 -2.95
CA HIS A 184 0.69 4.64 -1.49
C HIS A 184 1.91 5.42 -0.95
N PRO A 185 2.18 6.64 -1.44
CA PRO A 185 3.41 7.37 -1.11
C PRO A 185 3.54 7.69 0.39
N GLY A 186 2.42 7.85 1.10
CA GLY A 186 2.40 8.15 2.54
C GLY A 186 2.56 6.94 3.45
N GLY A 187 2.49 5.71 2.93
CA GLY A 187 2.66 4.49 3.72
C GLY A 187 4.13 4.17 4.00
N SER A 188 4.40 3.30 4.98
CA SER A 188 5.76 2.87 5.33
C SER A 188 6.51 2.27 4.12
N LEU A 189 5.82 1.45 3.31
CA LEU A 189 6.37 0.88 2.09
C LEU A 189 6.66 1.95 1.03
N GLY A 190 5.76 2.94 0.86
CA GLY A 190 5.94 4.05 -0.08
C GLY A 190 7.15 4.91 0.29
N ARG A 191 7.25 5.32 1.56
CA ARG A 191 8.42 6.03 2.08
C ARG A 191 9.71 5.25 1.81
N ARG A 192 9.72 3.95 2.16
CA ARG A 192 10.90 3.11 2.02
C ARG A 192 11.39 2.99 0.58
N LEU A 193 10.47 2.85 -0.40
CA LEU A 193 10.79 2.55 -1.80
C LEU A 193 10.89 3.78 -2.71
N LEU A 194 10.30 4.91 -2.31
CA LEU A 194 10.25 6.12 -3.15
C LEU A 194 11.08 7.27 -2.60
N CYS A 195 11.24 7.37 -1.26
CA CYS A 195 12.03 8.45 -0.67
C CYS A 195 13.52 8.19 -0.85
N LYS A 196 14.25 9.22 -1.20
CA LYS A 196 15.70 9.24 -1.20
C LYS A 196 16.23 9.64 0.19
N VAL A 197 17.47 9.28 0.45
CA VAL A 197 18.15 9.64 1.70
C VAL A 197 18.11 11.15 1.94
N LYS A 198 18.35 11.96 0.89
CA LYS A 198 18.30 13.43 0.97
C LYS A 198 16.96 14.01 1.42
N ASP A 199 15.84 13.28 1.20
CA ASP A 199 14.50 13.74 1.56
C ASP A 199 14.20 13.55 3.06
N GLN A 200 15.04 12.78 3.77
CA GLN A 200 14.85 12.41 5.18
C GLN A 200 16.08 12.70 6.07
N MET A 201 17.23 13.03 5.46
CA MET A 201 18.44 13.30 6.22
C MET A 201 18.34 14.61 7.03
N GLN A 202 19.01 14.63 8.16
CA GLN A 202 19.24 15.84 8.95
C GLN A 202 20.44 16.59 8.36
N THR A 203 20.24 17.88 8.09
CA THR A 203 21.29 18.75 7.52
C THR A 203 22.00 19.60 8.56
N ARG A 204 21.41 19.77 9.76
CA ARG A 204 22.08 20.39 10.90
C ARG A 204 22.96 19.35 11.58
N LEU A 205 24.24 19.36 11.24
CA LEU A 205 25.18 18.33 11.66
C LEU A 205 25.89 18.68 12.97
N PRO A 206 26.03 17.76 13.93
CA PRO A 206 26.85 17.90 15.13
C PRO A 206 28.33 17.69 14.77
N ILE A 207 28.99 18.72 14.33
CA ILE A 207 30.39 18.67 13.86
C ILE A 207 31.35 19.03 14.99
N THR A 208 32.43 18.26 15.09
CA THR A 208 33.57 18.52 16.00
C THR A 208 34.89 18.32 15.27
N THR A 209 36.01 18.68 15.94
CA THR A 209 37.36 18.48 15.41
C THR A 209 38.12 17.39 16.19
N PRO A 210 39.21 16.82 15.64
CA PRO A 210 39.98 15.78 16.31
C PRO A 210 40.45 16.12 17.73
N ASP A 211 40.75 17.39 17.97
CA ASP A 211 41.33 17.85 19.25
C ASP A 211 40.28 18.32 20.27
N THR A 212 38.98 18.22 19.92
CA THR A 212 37.90 18.62 20.82
C THR A 212 37.86 17.73 22.05
N SER A 213 37.67 18.34 23.24
CA SER A 213 37.63 17.61 24.52
C SER A 213 36.44 16.67 24.62
N PHE A 214 36.51 15.66 25.47
CA PHE A 214 35.41 14.75 25.76
C PHE A 214 34.13 15.47 26.16
N THR A 215 34.24 16.46 27.07
CA THR A 215 33.09 17.24 27.58
C THR A 215 32.42 18.06 26.49
N ASP A 216 33.22 18.68 25.61
CA ASP A 216 32.69 19.47 24.49
C ASP A 216 32.05 18.55 23.43
N CYS A 217 32.62 17.36 23.19
CA CYS A 217 32.00 16.36 22.33
C CYS A 217 30.61 15.98 22.85
N LEU A 218 30.44 15.72 24.14
CA LEU A 218 29.16 15.43 24.75
C LEU A 218 28.17 16.59 24.59
N SER A 219 28.59 17.81 24.75
CA SER A 219 27.76 19.00 24.54
C SER A 219 27.27 19.09 23.11
N ILE A 220 28.14 18.88 22.12
CA ILE A 220 27.81 18.86 20.69
C ILE A 220 26.81 17.73 20.37
N MET A 221 27.02 16.51 20.89
CA MET A 221 26.13 15.38 20.71
C MET A 221 24.74 15.67 21.30
N ASN A 222 24.68 16.26 22.49
CA ASN A 222 23.45 16.63 23.18
C ASN A 222 22.66 17.73 22.43
N GLU A 223 23.35 18.76 21.94
CA GLU A 223 22.75 19.83 21.13
C GLU A 223 22.22 19.29 19.80
N GLY A 224 22.95 18.36 19.17
CA GLY A 224 22.55 17.71 17.93
C GLY A 224 21.33 16.79 18.09
N ARG A 225 21.05 16.30 19.30
CA ARG A 225 19.94 15.36 19.65
C ARG A 225 19.90 14.09 18.81
N MET A 226 21.04 13.68 18.27
CA MET A 226 21.18 12.50 17.38
C MET A 226 22.06 11.41 18.01
N GLY A 227 22.54 11.59 19.24
CA GLY A 227 23.42 10.64 19.90
C GLY A 227 24.75 10.42 19.18
N VAL A 228 25.13 11.32 18.26
CA VAL A 228 26.38 11.24 17.49
C VAL A 228 27.06 12.60 17.36
N ALA A 229 28.39 12.59 17.11
CA ALA A 229 29.16 13.74 16.62
C ALA A 229 30.05 13.31 15.45
N LEU A 230 30.16 14.15 14.43
CA LEU A 230 31.01 13.94 13.26
C LEU A 230 32.37 14.64 13.49
N VAL A 231 33.43 13.84 13.43
CA VAL A 231 34.80 14.40 13.57
C VAL A 231 35.31 14.79 12.19
N MET A 232 35.43 16.09 11.97
CA MET A 232 35.84 16.68 10.69
C MET A 232 37.21 17.36 10.83
N GLU A 233 38.05 17.23 9.82
CA GLU A 233 39.33 17.94 9.71
C GLU A 233 39.53 18.39 8.26
N ASN A 234 39.76 19.68 8.02
CA ASN A 234 39.92 20.26 6.69
C ASN A 234 38.75 19.88 5.73
N GLN A 235 37.51 19.94 6.22
CA GLN A 235 36.30 19.55 5.52
C GLN A 235 36.18 18.02 5.18
N GLN A 236 37.13 17.22 5.66
CA GLN A 236 37.11 15.77 5.47
C GLN A 236 36.60 15.06 6.72
N LEU A 237 35.73 14.06 6.50
CA LEU A 237 35.25 13.20 7.55
C LEU A 237 36.35 12.25 8.03
N LYS A 238 36.76 12.39 9.31
CA LYS A 238 37.77 11.51 9.92
C LYS A 238 37.16 10.41 10.75
N GLY A 239 36.01 10.65 11.38
CA GLY A 239 35.37 9.68 12.21
C GLY A 239 33.98 10.12 12.68
N ILE A 240 33.35 9.22 13.43
CA ILE A 240 32.09 9.43 14.13
C ILE A 240 32.22 9.01 15.58
N ILE A 241 31.66 9.77 16.50
CA ILE A 241 31.51 9.43 17.90
C ILE A 241 30.02 9.15 18.13
N THR A 242 29.68 8.01 18.71
CA THR A 242 28.30 7.64 19.05
C THR A 242 28.15 7.47 20.56
N ASP A 243 26.91 7.45 21.07
CA ASP A 243 26.63 7.12 22.48
C ASP A 243 27.23 5.75 22.89
N GLY A 244 27.32 4.83 21.93
CA GLY A 244 27.98 3.54 22.12
C GLY A 244 29.49 3.68 22.35
N ASP A 245 30.15 4.59 21.62
CA ASP A 245 31.59 4.84 21.79
C ASP A 245 31.88 5.49 23.14
N VAL A 246 31.05 6.47 23.52
CA VAL A 246 31.13 7.12 24.83
C VAL A 246 31.00 6.09 25.96
N ARG A 247 29.97 5.22 25.91
CA ARG A 247 29.77 4.17 26.93
C ARG A 247 30.92 3.19 26.98
N ARG A 248 31.45 2.76 25.84
CA ARG A 248 32.63 1.86 25.78
C ARG A 248 33.85 2.52 26.38
N ALA A 249 34.13 3.77 26.07
CA ALA A 249 35.25 4.50 26.59
C ALA A 249 35.18 4.65 28.13
N LEU A 250 34.03 5.03 28.67
CA LEU A 250 33.78 5.12 30.11
C LEU A 250 33.94 3.78 30.81
N THR A 251 33.45 2.70 30.21
CA THR A 251 33.60 1.34 30.80
C THR A 251 35.06 0.87 30.82
N ALA A 252 35.82 1.21 29.77
CA ALA A 252 37.22 0.75 29.64
C ALA A 252 38.21 1.60 30.45
N ASN A 253 38.01 2.92 30.57
CA ASN A 253 38.98 3.85 31.10
C ASN A 253 38.50 4.59 32.36
N GLY A 254 37.26 4.42 32.77
CA GLY A 254 36.70 5.12 33.94
C GLY A 254 36.83 6.64 33.81
N ALA A 255 37.34 7.28 34.88
CA ALA A 255 37.51 8.74 34.96
C ALA A 255 38.54 9.28 33.94
N ASP A 256 39.50 8.50 33.49
CA ASP A 256 40.50 8.91 32.52
C ASP A 256 39.87 9.24 31.15
N THR A 257 38.68 8.79 30.88
CA THR A 257 37.91 9.16 29.69
C THR A 257 37.68 10.66 29.56
N LEU A 258 37.56 11.37 30.68
CA LEU A 258 37.37 12.84 30.71
C LEU A 258 38.56 13.61 30.11
N ASN A 259 39.75 13.01 30.06
CA ASN A 259 40.95 13.59 29.48
C ASN A 259 41.14 13.27 28.01
N LYS A 260 40.26 12.48 27.40
CA LYS A 260 40.35 12.07 25.99
C LYS A 260 39.85 13.14 25.04
N THR A 261 40.41 13.11 23.83
CA THR A 261 39.99 13.94 22.70
C THR A 261 39.02 13.16 21.78
N ALA A 262 38.35 13.91 20.90
CA ALA A 262 37.49 13.34 19.88
C ALA A 262 38.19 12.27 19.01
N LYS A 263 39.47 12.52 18.67
CA LYS A 263 40.29 11.55 17.91
C LYS A 263 40.48 10.21 18.60
N GLU A 264 40.58 10.22 19.93
CA GLU A 264 40.76 8.99 20.73
C GLU A 264 39.44 8.23 20.97
N LEU A 265 38.32 8.91 20.84
CA LEU A 265 36.97 8.36 21.05
C LEU A 265 36.31 7.85 19.77
N MET A 266 36.65 8.48 18.63
CA MET A 266 35.95 8.26 17.38
C MET A 266 36.16 6.85 16.81
N THR A 267 35.11 6.32 16.18
CA THR A 267 35.23 5.25 15.20
C THR A 267 35.70 5.84 13.88
N SER A 268 36.90 5.45 13.43
CA SER A 268 37.46 5.90 12.14
C SER A 268 36.73 5.26 10.96
N SER A 269 36.67 5.98 9.82
CA SER A 269 36.04 5.50 8.59
C SER A 269 34.57 5.08 8.79
N PRO A 270 33.71 6.01 9.24
CA PRO A 270 32.29 5.74 9.43
C PRO A 270 31.64 5.28 8.13
N LYS A 271 30.57 4.50 8.24
CA LYS A 271 29.80 4.08 7.07
C LYS A 271 29.07 5.29 6.49
N THR A 272 29.17 5.42 5.18
CA THR A 272 28.51 6.50 4.42
C THR A 272 27.48 5.93 3.47
N ILE A 273 26.54 6.78 3.06
CA ILE A 273 25.57 6.51 2.00
C ILE A 273 25.44 7.75 1.11
N HIS A 274 25.18 7.54 -0.17
CA HIS A 274 24.99 8.65 -1.10
C HIS A 274 23.59 9.27 -0.95
N GLU A 275 23.50 10.59 -1.02
CA GLU A 275 22.25 11.34 -0.81
C GLU A 275 21.10 10.94 -1.77
N ASN A 276 21.43 10.50 -2.99
CA ASN A 276 20.47 10.10 -4.00
C ASN A 276 20.06 8.62 -3.92
N GLU A 277 20.62 7.84 -3.00
CA GLU A 277 20.18 6.46 -2.75
C GLU A 277 18.79 6.42 -2.13
N PHE A 278 18.09 5.29 -2.30
CA PHE A 278 16.80 5.10 -1.66
C PHE A 278 16.94 4.84 -0.16
N LEU A 279 15.97 5.34 0.61
CA LEU A 279 15.93 5.17 2.06
C LEU A 279 15.97 3.69 2.48
N ALA A 280 15.34 2.81 1.70
CA ALA A 280 15.42 1.35 1.88
C ALA A 280 16.87 0.84 1.99
N LYS A 281 17.75 1.32 1.10
CA LYS A 281 19.16 0.90 1.08
C LYS A 281 19.89 1.38 2.34
N ALA A 282 19.58 2.59 2.83
CA ALA A 282 20.12 3.10 4.08
C ALA A 282 19.69 2.23 5.27
N GLU A 283 18.40 1.91 5.36
CA GLU A 283 17.84 1.06 6.41
C GLU A 283 18.44 -0.35 6.40
N ASP A 284 18.56 -0.96 5.21
CA ASP A 284 19.11 -2.31 5.06
C ASP A 284 20.61 -2.31 5.44
N LEU A 285 21.38 -1.27 5.06
CA LEU A 285 22.78 -1.12 5.45
C LEU A 285 22.93 -0.92 6.97
N MET A 286 22.06 -0.12 7.59
CA MET A 286 22.06 0.07 9.05
C MET A 286 21.77 -1.21 9.79
N LYS A 287 20.81 -2.01 9.32
CA LYS A 287 20.48 -3.35 9.88
C LYS A 287 21.65 -4.34 9.73
N GLU A 288 22.21 -4.44 8.53
CA GLU A 288 23.34 -5.34 8.24
C GLU A 288 24.55 -5.04 9.15
N LYS A 289 24.89 -3.75 9.26
CA LYS A 289 26.06 -3.32 10.05
C LYS A 289 25.75 -3.13 11.54
N LYS A 290 24.49 -3.28 11.97
CA LYS A 290 24.02 -3.07 13.36
C LYS A 290 24.38 -1.68 13.89
N ILE A 291 24.17 -0.66 13.05
CA ILE A 291 24.36 0.75 13.36
C ILE A 291 23.03 1.51 13.26
N HIS A 292 22.91 2.63 13.97
CA HIS A 292 21.67 3.41 14.04
C HIS A 292 21.67 4.65 13.15
N SER A 293 22.85 5.03 12.62
CA SER A 293 23.00 6.21 11.78
C SER A 293 24.02 5.99 10.68
N LEU A 294 23.83 6.69 9.55
CA LEU A 294 24.76 6.75 8.42
C LEU A 294 25.08 8.21 8.08
N VAL A 295 26.34 8.46 7.79
CA VAL A 295 26.77 9.76 7.26
C VAL A 295 26.38 9.83 5.78
N VAL A 296 25.73 10.92 5.38
CA VAL A 296 25.28 11.13 4.01
C VAL A 296 26.30 11.99 3.26
N VAL A 297 26.67 11.54 2.06
CA VAL A 297 27.63 12.21 1.19
C VAL A 297 27.02 12.52 -0.18
N ASN A 298 27.51 13.60 -0.82
CA ASN A 298 27.16 13.96 -2.19
C ASN A 298 28.12 13.36 -3.23
N ASP A 299 27.95 13.72 -4.51
CA ASP A 299 28.78 13.27 -5.64
C ASP A 299 30.28 13.62 -5.47
N GLU A 300 30.60 14.70 -4.75
CA GLU A 300 31.96 15.13 -4.46
C GLU A 300 32.54 14.47 -3.20
N ASN A 301 31.79 13.52 -2.60
CA ASN A 301 32.12 12.86 -1.33
C ASN A 301 32.19 13.82 -0.12
N ASN A 302 31.55 14.99 -0.22
CA ASN A 302 31.38 15.88 0.91
C ASN A 302 30.23 15.42 1.80
N VAL A 303 30.36 15.60 3.10
CA VAL A 303 29.29 15.31 4.08
C VAL A 303 28.18 16.35 3.94
N VAL A 304 26.97 15.90 3.62
CA VAL A 304 25.78 16.76 3.43
C VAL A 304 24.67 16.48 4.44
N GLY A 305 24.74 15.38 5.17
CA GLY A 305 23.69 15.01 6.09
C GLY A 305 24.02 13.83 7.00
N LEU A 306 23.07 13.52 7.86
CA LEU A 306 22.98 12.31 8.68
C LEU A 306 21.59 11.70 8.51
N VAL A 307 21.51 10.38 8.37
CA VAL A 307 20.24 9.65 8.37
C VAL A 307 20.24 8.64 9.50
N GLU A 308 19.12 8.57 10.23
CA GLU A 308 18.94 7.67 11.36
C GLU A 308 17.90 6.59 11.05
N PHE A 309 18.04 5.46 11.71
CA PHE A 309 17.04 4.38 11.66
C PHE A 309 15.77 4.85 12.39
N SER A 310 14.67 5.05 11.63
CA SER A 310 13.34 5.27 12.24
C SER A 310 12.78 3.93 12.71
N SER A 311 12.72 3.73 14.01
CA SER A 311 12.12 2.55 14.65
C SER A 311 10.61 2.50 14.44
#